data_8e6f5d836e2b458ccc646b3806dffef0
#
_entry.id   8e6f5d836e2b458ccc646b3806dffef0
#
_cell.length_a   1.000
_cell.length_b   1.000
_cell.length_c   1.000
_cell.angle_alpha   90.00
_cell.angle_beta   90.00
_cell.angle_gamma   90.00
#
_symmetry.space_group_name_H-M   'P 1'
#
loop_
_entity.id
_entity.type
_entity.pdbx_description
1 polymer ?
#
loop_
_entity_poly.entity_id
_entity_poly.type
_entity_poly.pdbx_seq_one_letter_code
_entity_poly.pdbx_strand_id
1 'polypeptide(L)'
;MSAARVKAMSQTIAAEMAPEMMQVDTSYYDKGELNAEALLNLDVDVVFYNAFNKEHGEMFRKAGIPAVGFTTMGNPSETYTEWMELLEDVFNEDGHMADKIALGKDLVAEARARTAKVPEDQRVSTMVLMGAADGQLAVAGGKDGWFTNEWADSLNYTNVSRDTDTSHTPVTFEQVLTWDPQVLLVTGKGMSNMTANSVLTNSVQGVDFSTLSSVKSGRVYSTGLGMWNWFTPNPDAPIVANWIGASLYPEQFSDVDLVSMTKDYYQKMYNFTLTDEQARTIINPDASS
;
A
#
# COMPACT_ATOMS: atom_id res chain seq x y z
N MET A 1 18.14 -0.99 6.29
CA MET A 1 16.77 -1.52 6.53
C MET A 1 16.70 -2.02 7.96
N SER A 2 15.62 -1.80 8.74
CA SER A 2 15.54 -2.34 10.10
C SER A 2 15.21 -3.82 10.11
N ALA A 3 15.62 -4.56 11.14
CA ALA A 3 15.30 -5.98 11.31
C ALA A 3 13.78 -6.24 11.28
N ALA A 4 12.97 -5.32 11.83
CA ALA A 4 11.50 -5.41 11.77
C ALA A 4 10.98 -5.31 10.33
N ARG A 5 11.56 -4.44 9.49
CA ARG A 5 11.19 -4.33 8.06
C ARG A 5 11.62 -5.56 7.25
N VAL A 6 12.81 -6.09 7.50
CA VAL A 6 13.24 -7.35 6.87
C VAL A 6 12.27 -8.48 7.20
N LYS A 7 11.86 -8.60 8.47
CA LYS A 7 10.85 -9.56 8.90
C LYS A 7 9.49 -9.33 8.23
N ALA A 8 9.05 -8.09 8.07
CA ALA A 8 7.80 -7.79 7.36
C ALA A 8 7.91 -8.12 5.87
N MET A 9 9.03 -7.79 5.22
CA MET A 9 9.28 -8.12 3.81
C MET A 9 9.37 -9.63 3.56
N SER A 10 9.86 -10.42 4.52
CA SER A 10 9.90 -11.88 4.39
C SER A 10 8.51 -12.53 4.26
N GLN A 11 7.45 -11.78 4.51
CA GLN A 11 6.06 -12.22 4.34
C GLN A 11 5.46 -11.78 2.99
N THR A 12 6.24 -11.12 2.15
CA THR A 12 5.81 -10.64 0.83
C THR A 12 6.34 -11.53 -0.28
N ILE A 13 5.77 -11.41 -1.47
CA ILE A 13 6.27 -12.09 -2.68
C ILE A 13 7.70 -11.63 -3.03
N ALA A 14 8.11 -10.43 -2.60
CA ALA A 14 9.47 -9.93 -2.80
C ALA A 14 10.54 -10.85 -2.21
N ALA A 15 10.24 -11.55 -1.11
CA ALA A 15 11.17 -12.51 -0.51
C ALA A 15 11.41 -13.76 -1.40
N GLU A 16 10.42 -14.13 -2.21
CA GLU A 16 10.57 -15.22 -3.18
C GLU A 16 11.30 -14.75 -4.45
N MET A 17 11.07 -13.51 -4.86
CA MET A 17 11.67 -12.91 -6.07
C MET A 17 13.15 -12.57 -5.88
N ALA A 18 13.52 -12.12 -4.69
CA ALA A 18 14.87 -11.65 -4.38
C ALA A 18 15.25 -12.06 -2.94
N PRO A 19 15.48 -13.35 -2.68
CA PRO A 19 15.75 -13.88 -1.34
C PRO A 19 17.04 -13.30 -0.71
N GLU A 20 17.97 -12.82 -1.51
CA GLU A 20 19.17 -12.13 -1.08
C GLU A 20 18.85 -10.81 -0.35
N MET A 21 17.76 -10.15 -0.68
CA MET A 21 17.31 -8.93 0.02
C MET A 21 16.94 -9.19 1.48
N MET A 22 16.71 -10.45 1.86
CA MET A 22 16.41 -10.84 3.23
C MET A 22 17.67 -11.04 4.10
N GLN A 23 18.85 -11.03 3.46
CA GLN A 23 20.15 -11.28 4.11
C GLN A 23 20.96 -9.99 4.31
N VAL A 24 20.29 -8.84 4.35
CA VAL A 24 20.94 -7.54 4.50
C VAL A 24 21.45 -7.31 5.93
N ASP A 25 22.57 -6.61 6.07
CA ASP A 25 23.03 -6.12 7.36
C ASP A 25 22.04 -5.06 7.89
N THR A 26 21.58 -5.25 9.12
CA THR A 26 20.66 -4.34 9.80
C THR A 26 21.29 -3.65 11.00
N SER A 27 22.57 -3.82 11.22
CA SER A 27 23.31 -3.32 12.41
C SER A 27 23.31 -1.79 12.53
N TYR A 28 23.13 -1.10 11.41
CA TYR A 28 23.06 0.36 11.37
C TYR A 28 21.69 0.94 11.81
N TYR A 29 20.70 0.09 12.14
CA TYR A 29 19.35 0.54 12.51
C TYR A 29 18.80 -0.29 13.68
N ASP A 30 18.81 0.28 14.87
CA ASP A 30 18.26 -0.37 16.08
C ASP A 30 17.14 0.46 16.69
N LYS A 31 16.03 -0.19 17.04
CA LYS A 31 14.87 0.38 17.77
C LYS A 31 14.31 1.70 17.22
N GLY A 32 14.44 1.91 15.93
CA GLY A 32 13.96 3.14 15.28
C GLY A 32 15.04 4.21 15.11
N GLU A 33 16.24 3.99 15.62
CA GLU A 33 17.35 4.93 15.50
C GLU A 33 18.39 4.46 14.49
N LEU A 34 18.90 5.41 13.71
CA LEU A 34 19.99 5.20 12.77
C LEU A 34 21.33 5.44 13.45
N ASN A 35 22.28 4.55 13.18
CA ASN A 35 23.67 4.71 13.59
C ASN A 35 24.51 5.14 12.38
N ALA A 36 24.84 6.45 12.31
CA ALA A 36 25.62 7.00 11.20
C ALA A 36 27.04 6.44 11.14
N GLU A 37 27.67 6.11 12.27
CA GLU A 37 29.02 5.52 12.32
C GLU A 37 28.99 4.10 11.74
N ALA A 38 27.97 3.32 12.05
CA ALA A 38 27.79 2.00 11.46
C ALA A 38 27.60 2.08 9.93
N LEU A 39 26.84 3.08 9.43
CA LEU A 39 26.68 3.31 7.99
C LEU A 39 28.00 3.70 7.31
N LEU A 40 28.81 4.56 7.94
CA LEU A 40 30.14 4.92 7.41
C LEU A 40 31.08 3.72 7.33
N ASN A 41 30.99 2.79 8.29
CA ASN A 41 31.78 1.56 8.30
C ASN A 41 31.36 0.55 7.22
N LEU A 42 30.15 0.68 6.67
CA LEU A 42 29.66 -0.16 5.56
C LEU A 42 30.17 0.32 4.19
N ASP A 43 30.84 1.50 4.12
CA ASP A 43 31.38 2.09 2.89
C ASP A 43 30.33 2.16 1.76
N VAL A 44 29.14 2.68 2.08
CA VAL A 44 28.02 2.75 1.16
C VAL A 44 28.17 3.90 0.15
N ASP A 45 27.90 3.65 -1.13
CA ASP A 45 27.91 4.68 -2.18
C ASP A 45 26.76 5.67 -2.03
N VAL A 46 25.57 5.18 -1.65
CA VAL A 46 24.35 5.99 -1.49
C VAL A 46 23.40 5.37 -0.46
N VAL A 47 22.71 6.22 0.27
CA VAL A 47 21.63 5.81 1.18
C VAL A 47 20.30 6.30 0.65
N PHE A 48 19.34 5.40 0.49
CA PHE A 48 17.95 5.74 0.21
C PHE A 48 17.15 5.83 1.51
N TYR A 49 16.39 6.92 1.69
CA TYR A 49 15.63 7.12 2.91
C TYR A 49 14.27 7.74 2.64
N ASN A 50 13.36 7.67 3.62
CA ASN A 50 12.07 8.36 3.55
C ASN A 50 12.28 9.86 3.80
N ALA A 51 12.04 10.69 2.79
CA ALA A 51 12.22 12.14 2.84
C ALA A 51 11.33 12.84 3.87
N PHE A 52 10.27 12.19 4.35
CA PHE A 52 9.46 12.69 5.45
C PHE A 52 10.26 12.76 6.77
N ASN A 53 11.27 11.90 6.93
CA ASN A 53 12.18 11.94 8.09
C ASN A 53 13.32 12.93 7.82
N LYS A 54 13.05 14.20 8.12
CA LYS A 54 14.02 15.29 7.93
C LYS A 54 15.28 15.13 8.79
N GLU A 55 15.16 14.54 9.97
CA GLU A 55 16.29 14.31 10.89
C GLU A 55 17.30 13.34 10.28
N HIS A 56 16.84 12.29 9.60
CA HIS A 56 17.71 11.38 8.87
C HIS A 56 18.48 12.09 7.75
N GLY A 57 17.78 12.90 6.94
CA GLY A 57 18.43 13.67 5.88
C GLY A 57 19.50 14.65 6.39
N GLU A 58 19.22 15.33 7.52
CA GLU A 58 20.22 16.19 8.16
C GLU A 58 21.42 15.41 8.72
N MET A 59 21.16 14.24 9.29
CA MET A 59 22.21 13.38 9.81
C MET A 59 23.15 12.91 8.70
N PHE A 60 22.62 12.42 7.57
CA PHE A 60 23.41 12.00 6.41
C PHE A 60 24.26 13.16 5.88
N ARG A 61 23.66 14.33 5.72
CA ARG A 61 24.37 15.53 5.27
C ARG A 61 25.52 15.92 6.21
N LYS A 62 25.30 15.88 7.53
CA LYS A 62 26.34 16.19 8.54
C LYS A 62 27.46 15.15 8.56
N ALA A 63 27.13 13.89 8.33
CA ALA A 63 28.09 12.78 8.28
C ALA A 63 28.83 12.69 6.93
N GLY A 64 28.43 13.47 5.91
CA GLY A 64 29.00 13.39 4.57
C GLY A 64 28.62 12.13 3.81
N ILE A 65 27.50 11.49 4.18
CA ILE A 65 26.99 10.29 3.52
C ILE A 65 26.10 10.72 2.35
N PRO A 66 26.38 10.29 1.11
CA PRO A 66 25.48 10.53 -0.02
C PRO A 66 24.11 9.92 0.25
N ALA A 67 23.04 10.72 0.13
CA ALA A 67 21.72 10.25 0.47
C ALA A 67 20.65 10.83 -0.46
N VAL A 68 19.70 9.98 -0.86
CA VAL A 68 18.55 10.33 -1.71
C VAL A 68 17.27 10.05 -0.95
N GLY A 69 16.44 11.09 -0.80
CA GLY A 69 15.17 11.01 -0.10
C GLY A 69 14.01 10.71 -1.05
N PHE A 70 13.27 9.64 -0.77
CA PHE A 70 12.03 9.32 -1.46
C PHE A 70 10.83 9.89 -0.70
N THR A 71 9.95 10.64 -1.39
CA THR A 71 8.67 11.01 -0.81
C THR A 71 7.77 9.77 -0.69
N THR A 72 6.94 9.73 0.36
CA THR A 72 5.90 8.72 0.55
C THR A 72 4.52 9.36 0.61
N MET A 73 4.43 10.64 0.23
CA MET A 73 3.21 11.43 0.17
C MET A 73 2.72 11.52 -1.28
N GLY A 74 1.46 11.90 -1.45
CA GLY A 74 0.85 12.06 -2.75
C GLY A 74 0.18 10.79 -3.27
N ASN A 75 -0.22 10.82 -4.54
CA ASN A 75 -0.87 9.68 -5.17
C ASN A 75 0.12 8.52 -5.33
N PRO A 76 -0.17 7.33 -4.78
CA PRO A 76 0.80 6.24 -4.75
C PRO A 76 1.32 5.81 -6.12
N SER A 77 0.50 5.88 -7.16
CA SER A 77 0.92 5.50 -8.51
C SER A 77 1.84 6.53 -9.17
N GLU A 78 1.61 7.80 -8.89
CA GLU A 78 2.43 8.90 -9.40
C GLU A 78 3.76 8.96 -8.64
N THR A 79 3.69 8.91 -7.31
CA THR A 79 4.87 8.87 -6.43
C THR A 79 5.79 7.69 -6.77
N TYR A 80 5.22 6.51 -7.05
CA TYR A 80 6.02 5.36 -7.47
C TYR A 80 6.70 5.58 -8.83
N THR A 81 6.02 6.21 -9.77
CA THR A 81 6.63 6.57 -11.06
C THR A 81 7.83 7.51 -10.88
N GLU A 82 7.67 8.54 -10.05
CA GLU A 82 8.77 9.45 -9.70
C GLU A 82 9.95 8.72 -9.05
N TRP A 83 9.69 7.68 -8.25
CA TRP A 83 10.77 6.86 -7.68
C TRP A 83 11.55 6.09 -8.75
N MET A 84 10.86 5.56 -9.77
CA MET A 84 11.54 4.86 -10.87
C MET A 84 12.42 5.82 -11.66
N GLU A 85 11.89 6.99 -12.01
CA GLU A 85 12.64 8.05 -12.72
C GLU A 85 13.86 8.52 -11.89
N LEU A 86 13.69 8.74 -10.58
CA LEU A 86 14.79 9.10 -9.69
C LEU A 86 15.87 8.01 -9.58
N LEU A 87 15.47 6.73 -9.59
CA LEU A 87 16.44 5.63 -9.58
C LEU A 87 17.23 5.57 -10.89
N GLU A 88 16.61 5.82 -12.05
CA GLU A 88 17.33 5.94 -13.31
C GLU A 88 18.40 7.03 -13.24
N ASP A 89 18.06 8.21 -12.72
CA ASP A 89 19.00 9.32 -12.52
C ASP A 89 20.17 8.92 -11.60
N VAL A 90 19.88 8.28 -10.46
CA VAL A 90 20.91 7.88 -9.48
C VAL A 90 21.88 6.85 -10.06
N PHE A 91 21.37 5.91 -10.87
CA PHE A 91 22.18 4.84 -11.46
C PHE A 91 22.66 5.14 -12.88
N ASN A 92 22.33 6.32 -13.41
CA ASN A 92 22.66 6.73 -14.78
C ASN A 92 22.18 5.74 -15.84
N GLU A 93 20.92 5.29 -15.71
CA GLU A 93 20.25 4.27 -16.52
C GLU A 93 19.07 4.88 -17.30
N ASP A 94 19.28 6.01 -17.95
CA ASP A 94 18.23 6.79 -18.63
C ASP A 94 17.38 5.95 -19.58
N GLY A 95 16.07 5.96 -19.33
CA GLY A 95 15.08 5.25 -20.16
C GLY A 95 14.99 3.75 -19.95
N HIS A 96 15.77 3.17 -19.03
CA HIS A 96 15.75 1.74 -18.72
C HIS A 96 14.36 1.27 -18.22
N MET A 97 13.65 2.14 -17.50
CA MET A 97 12.33 1.85 -16.94
C MET A 97 11.17 2.35 -17.81
N ALA A 98 11.44 2.95 -18.98
CA ALA A 98 10.42 3.64 -19.78
C ALA A 98 9.20 2.76 -20.10
N ASP A 99 9.40 1.52 -20.56
CA ASP A 99 8.30 0.58 -20.87
C ASP A 99 7.50 0.19 -19.62
N LYS A 100 8.17 0.03 -18.48
CA LYS A 100 7.55 -0.31 -17.19
C LYS A 100 6.74 0.86 -16.64
N ILE A 101 7.27 2.08 -16.77
CA ILE A 101 6.57 3.31 -16.41
C ILE A 101 5.33 3.48 -17.29
N ALA A 102 5.44 3.27 -18.60
CA ALA A 102 4.32 3.34 -19.52
C ALA A 102 3.23 2.31 -19.18
N LEU A 103 3.61 1.05 -18.94
CA LEU A 103 2.70 -0.02 -18.51
C LEU A 103 1.92 0.39 -17.24
N GLY A 104 2.61 0.92 -16.24
CA GLY A 104 1.98 1.37 -15.00
C GLY A 104 1.01 2.54 -15.21
N LYS A 105 1.42 3.54 -15.98
CA LYS A 105 0.59 4.71 -16.33
C LYS A 105 -0.68 4.28 -17.08
N ASP A 106 -0.59 3.36 -18.02
CA ASP A 106 -1.74 2.87 -18.81
C ASP A 106 -2.76 2.14 -17.92
N LEU A 107 -2.31 1.26 -17.04
CA LEU A 107 -3.20 0.54 -16.10
C LEU A 107 -3.92 1.49 -15.13
N VAL A 108 -3.23 2.51 -14.63
CA VAL A 108 -3.84 3.52 -13.74
C VAL A 108 -4.82 4.39 -14.52
N ALA A 109 -4.47 4.82 -15.72
CA ALA A 109 -5.35 5.62 -16.58
C ALA A 109 -6.64 4.86 -16.93
N GLU A 110 -6.54 3.55 -17.19
CA GLU A 110 -7.71 2.71 -17.44
C GLU A 110 -8.62 2.64 -16.19
N ALA A 111 -8.07 2.36 -15.01
CA ALA A 111 -8.83 2.34 -13.77
C ALA A 111 -9.55 3.68 -13.50
N ARG A 112 -8.84 4.80 -13.67
CA ARG A 112 -9.40 6.15 -13.54
C ARG A 112 -10.53 6.40 -14.55
N ALA A 113 -10.35 6.01 -15.80
CA ALA A 113 -11.36 6.19 -16.85
C ALA A 113 -12.64 5.39 -16.58
N ARG A 114 -12.52 4.22 -15.94
CA ARG A 114 -13.67 3.39 -15.53
C ARG A 114 -14.41 4.03 -14.36
N THR A 115 -13.72 4.44 -13.33
CA THR A 115 -14.32 5.04 -12.11
C THR A 115 -14.86 6.46 -12.37
N ALA A 116 -14.29 7.22 -13.30
CA ALA A 116 -14.79 8.54 -13.68
C ALA A 116 -16.21 8.51 -14.29
N LYS A 117 -16.68 7.34 -14.73
CA LYS A 117 -18.06 7.17 -15.24
C LYS A 117 -19.10 7.09 -14.12
N VAL A 118 -18.67 6.93 -12.87
CA VAL A 118 -19.56 6.85 -11.71
C VAL A 118 -20.03 8.27 -11.36
N PRO A 119 -21.36 8.53 -11.37
CA PRO A 119 -21.93 9.81 -10.96
C PRO A 119 -21.60 10.15 -9.50
N GLU A 120 -21.55 11.43 -9.17
CA GLU A 120 -21.18 11.90 -7.83
C GLU A 120 -22.09 11.34 -6.72
N ASP A 121 -23.38 11.26 -6.98
CA ASP A 121 -24.39 10.73 -6.05
C ASP A 121 -24.32 9.19 -5.89
N GLN A 122 -23.52 8.50 -6.72
CA GLN A 122 -23.28 7.06 -6.66
C GLN A 122 -21.86 6.72 -6.17
N ARG A 123 -21.08 7.71 -5.74
CA ARG A 123 -19.76 7.46 -5.15
C ARG A 123 -19.89 6.64 -3.88
N VAL A 124 -19.14 5.55 -3.84
CA VAL A 124 -19.14 4.64 -2.70
C VAL A 124 -18.39 5.27 -1.52
N SER A 125 -18.99 5.23 -0.33
CA SER A 125 -18.31 5.60 0.91
C SER A 125 -17.45 4.45 1.41
N THR A 126 -16.19 4.74 1.69
CA THR A 126 -15.17 3.74 1.96
C THR A 126 -14.32 4.14 3.16
N MET A 127 -13.85 3.17 3.91
CA MET A 127 -12.87 3.35 4.96
C MET A 127 -11.77 2.30 4.83
N VAL A 128 -10.52 2.69 5.06
CA VAL A 128 -9.38 1.75 5.12
C VAL A 128 -9.04 1.47 6.58
N LEU A 129 -9.18 0.22 6.99
CA LEU A 129 -8.81 -0.28 8.31
C LEU A 129 -7.36 -0.75 8.32
N MET A 130 -6.58 -0.27 9.29
CA MET A 130 -5.17 -0.61 9.47
C MET A 130 -4.92 -1.52 10.66
N GLY A 131 -5.87 -1.65 11.58
CA GLY A 131 -5.74 -2.52 12.74
C GLY A 131 -6.80 -2.26 13.80
N ALA A 132 -6.79 -3.12 14.83
CA ALA A 132 -7.59 -2.96 16.03
C ALA A 132 -6.71 -3.26 17.25
N ALA A 133 -6.78 -2.42 18.28
CA ALA A 133 -6.14 -2.65 19.57
C ALA A 133 -6.93 -1.95 20.69
N ASP A 134 -7.06 -2.60 21.82
CA ASP A 134 -7.69 -2.07 23.04
C ASP A 134 -9.10 -1.45 22.82
N GLY A 135 -9.89 -2.07 21.93
CA GLY A 135 -11.25 -1.63 21.59
C GLY A 135 -11.32 -0.40 20.69
N GLN A 136 -10.17 0.07 20.19
CA GLN A 136 -10.08 1.13 19.18
C GLN A 136 -9.67 0.55 17.83
N LEU A 137 -10.08 1.24 16.77
CA LEU A 137 -9.68 0.93 15.39
C LEU A 137 -8.65 1.95 14.92
N ALA A 138 -7.62 1.49 14.23
CA ALA A 138 -6.73 2.35 13.49
C ALA A 138 -7.26 2.48 12.04
N VAL A 139 -7.55 3.71 11.61
CA VAL A 139 -8.02 3.99 10.25
C VAL A 139 -6.98 4.79 9.49
N ALA A 140 -6.90 4.55 8.19
CA ALA A 140 -6.06 5.34 7.31
C ALA A 140 -6.87 6.55 6.80
N GLY A 141 -6.54 7.70 7.32
CA GLY A 141 -7.15 8.98 6.97
C GLY A 141 -6.08 10.07 6.97
N GLY A 142 -6.45 11.25 7.42
CA GLY A 142 -5.54 12.37 7.55
C GLY A 142 -5.66 13.38 6.44
N LYS A 143 -5.44 14.63 6.81
CA LYS A 143 -5.47 15.77 5.91
C LYS A 143 -4.29 15.72 4.96
N ASP A 144 -4.44 16.33 3.82
CA ASP A 144 -3.41 16.74 2.86
C ASP A 144 -2.38 15.68 2.40
N GLY A 145 -2.58 15.13 1.22
CA GLY A 145 -1.59 14.34 0.50
C GLY A 145 -1.33 12.94 1.08
N TRP A 146 -2.19 12.46 1.98
CA TRP A 146 -2.09 11.09 2.45
C TRP A 146 -2.68 10.11 1.44
N PHE A 147 -1.98 9.04 1.20
CA PHE A 147 -2.26 8.10 0.11
C PHE A 147 -3.72 7.60 0.01
N THR A 148 -4.44 7.43 1.12
CA THR A 148 -5.84 6.98 1.06
C THR A 148 -6.79 8.05 0.52
N ASN A 149 -6.52 9.33 0.79
CA ASN A 149 -7.27 10.44 0.21
C ASN A 149 -6.91 10.62 -1.27
N GLU A 150 -5.65 10.46 -1.62
CA GLU A 150 -5.18 10.50 -2.99
C GLU A 150 -5.79 9.37 -3.85
N TRP A 151 -5.90 8.16 -3.29
CA TRP A 151 -6.64 7.08 -3.93
C TRP A 151 -8.12 7.43 -4.11
N ALA A 152 -8.76 8.01 -3.08
CA ALA A 152 -10.17 8.41 -3.15
C ALA A 152 -10.43 9.43 -4.24
N ASP A 153 -9.58 10.44 -4.34
CA ASP A 153 -9.68 11.49 -5.37
C ASP A 153 -9.39 10.93 -6.77
N SER A 154 -8.37 10.08 -6.88
CA SER A 154 -7.95 9.46 -8.13
C SER A 154 -8.99 8.46 -8.70
N LEU A 155 -9.68 7.72 -7.83
CA LEU A 155 -10.60 6.64 -8.19
C LEU A 155 -12.06 6.95 -7.88
N ASN A 156 -12.38 8.24 -7.66
CA ASN A 156 -13.73 8.77 -7.58
C ASN A 156 -14.62 8.11 -6.52
N TYR A 157 -14.09 7.94 -5.28
CA TYR A 157 -14.86 7.45 -4.14
C TYR A 157 -14.73 8.39 -2.92
N THR A 158 -15.52 8.18 -1.89
CA THR A 158 -15.49 9.00 -0.67
C THR A 158 -14.75 8.25 0.44
N ASN A 159 -13.62 8.77 0.90
CA ASN A 159 -12.98 8.31 2.13
C ASN A 159 -13.65 8.97 3.34
N VAL A 160 -14.39 8.20 4.16
CA VAL A 160 -15.13 8.73 5.33
C VAL A 160 -14.22 9.18 6.47
N SER A 161 -12.97 8.71 6.50
CA SER A 161 -11.96 9.10 7.48
C SER A 161 -11.03 10.22 7.00
N ARG A 162 -11.37 10.89 5.89
CA ARG A 162 -10.54 11.93 5.24
C ARG A 162 -10.05 13.01 6.20
N ASP A 163 -10.93 13.50 7.07
CA ASP A 163 -10.67 14.67 7.92
C ASP A 163 -10.08 14.31 9.29
N THR A 164 -9.63 13.07 9.48
CA THR A 164 -8.91 12.68 10.71
C THR A 164 -7.57 13.41 10.81
N ASP A 165 -7.10 13.61 12.04
CA ASP A 165 -5.91 14.46 12.28
C ASP A 165 -4.60 13.83 11.81
N THR A 166 -4.54 12.51 11.78
CA THR A 166 -3.32 11.77 11.39
C THR A 166 -3.63 10.62 10.44
N SER A 167 -2.60 10.15 9.78
CA SER A 167 -2.67 9.01 8.86
C SER A 167 -3.02 7.67 9.52
N HIS A 168 -2.81 7.56 10.83
CA HIS A 168 -3.06 6.36 11.63
C HIS A 168 -3.85 6.77 12.87
N THR A 169 -5.00 7.39 12.67
CA THR A 169 -5.80 7.90 13.78
C THR A 169 -6.51 6.75 14.46
N PRO A 170 -6.31 6.56 15.79
CA PRO A 170 -7.18 5.71 16.56
C PRO A 170 -8.56 6.35 16.66
N VAL A 171 -9.59 5.57 16.32
CA VAL A 171 -10.99 5.99 16.39
C VAL A 171 -11.79 5.02 17.24
N THR A 172 -12.83 5.53 17.88
CA THR A 172 -13.78 4.66 18.58
C THR A 172 -14.69 3.95 17.59
N PHE A 173 -15.24 2.81 18.01
CA PHE A 173 -16.18 2.10 17.16
C PHE A 173 -17.48 2.91 16.94
N GLU A 174 -17.91 3.73 17.89
CA GLU A 174 -19.05 4.64 17.74
C GLU A 174 -18.81 5.65 16.60
N GLN A 175 -17.58 6.12 16.43
CA GLN A 175 -17.25 6.99 15.31
C GLN A 175 -17.38 6.23 13.97
N VAL A 176 -16.94 4.98 13.94
CA VAL A 176 -17.05 4.12 12.73
C VAL A 176 -18.52 3.83 12.42
N LEU A 177 -19.37 3.57 13.44
CA LEU A 177 -20.81 3.42 13.27
C LEU A 177 -21.49 4.71 12.74
N THR A 178 -20.99 5.86 13.14
CA THR A 178 -21.50 7.16 12.63
C THR A 178 -21.16 7.37 11.16
N TRP A 179 -19.97 6.96 10.75
CA TRP A 179 -19.56 7.00 9.33
C TRP A 179 -20.26 5.95 8.47
N ASP A 180 -20.54 4.77 9.03
CA ASP A 180 -21.18 3.61 8.39
C ASP A 180 -20.76 3.41 6.92
N PRO A 181 -19.46 3.15 6.64
CA PRO A 181 -18.96 3.03 5.28
C PRO A 181 -19.64 1.87 4.54
N GLN A 182 -19.95 2.09 3.26
CA GLN A 182 -20.52 1.07 2.37
C GLN A 182 -19.52 -0.03 2.01
N VAL A 183 -18.23 0.29 2.05
CA VAL A 183 -17.14 -0.66 1.79
C VAL A 183 -16.04 -0.48 2.83
N LEU A 184 -15.54 -1.60 3.34
CA LEU A 184 -14.32 -1.64 4.13
C LEU A 184 -13.18 -2.26 3.33
N LEU A 185 -12.06 -1.56 3.28
CA LEU A 185 -10.80 -2.06 2.79
C LEU A 185 -9.88 -2.30 3.98
N VAL A 186 -9.33 -3.49 4.11
CA VAL A 186 -8.45 -3.88 5.22
C VAL A 186 -7.03 -4.00 4.68
N THR A 187 -6.06 -3.36 5.33
CA THR A 187 -4.65 -3.52 4.96
C THR A 187 -4.21 -4.97 5.15
N GLY A 188 -3.35 -5.45 4.24
CA GLY A 188 -3.01 -6.87 4.14
C GLY A 188 -2.45 -7.49 5.42
N LYS A 189 -2.58 -8.80 5.51
CA LYS A 189 -2.06 -9.64 6.58
C LYS A 189 -0.54 -9.38 6.74
N GLY A 190 -0.09 -9.11 7.95
CA GLY A 190 1.29 -8.72 8.26
C GLY A 190 1.46 -7.21 8.47
N MET A 191 0.59 -6.38 7.91
CA MET A 191 0.48 -4.94 8.22
C MET A 191 -0.65 -4.66 9.20
N SER A 192 -1.66 -5.53 9.24
CA SER A 192 -2.80 -5.49 10.14
C SER A 192 -2.96 -6.82 10.87
N ASN A 193 -3.52 -6.79 12.07
CA ASN A 193 -3.97 -7.97 12.80
C ASN A 193 -5.37 -8.44 12.38
N MET A 194 -5.93 -7.84 11.32
CA MET A 194 -7.26 -8.14 10.80
C MET A 194 -7.19 -8.57 9.34
N THR A 195 -8.20 -9.35 8.92
CA THR A 195 -8.48 -9.69 7.53
C THR A 195 -9.95 -9.40 7.22
N ALA A 196 -10.34 -9.39 5.94
CA ALA A 196 -11.74 -9.24 5.58
C ALA A 196 -12.59 -10.36 6.23
N ASN A 197 -12.09 -11.59 6.23
CA ASN A 197 -12.78 -12.70 6.89
C ASN A 197 -12.98 -12.47 8.39
N SER A 198 -11.97 -11.97 9.12
CA SER A 198 -12.11 -11.70 10.55
C SER A 198 -13.15 -10.62 10.86
N VAL A 199 -13.30 -9.62 9.99
CA VAL A 199 -14.32 -8.58 10.09
C VAL A 199 -15.71 -9.15 9.76
N LEU A 200 -15.84 -9.89 8.65
CA LEU A 200 -17.11 -10.47 8.20
C LEU A 200 -17.65 -11.53 9.18
N THR A 201 -16.78 -12.30 9.80
CA THR A 201 -17.15 -13.31 10.80
C THR A 201 -17.25 -12.75 12.23
N ASN A 202 -17.05 -11.43 12.38
CA ASN A 202 -17.07 -10.74 13.68
C ASN A 202 -16.13 -11.36 14.72
N SER A 203 -14.95 -11.81 14.29
CA SER A 203 -13.97 -12.49 15.16
C SER A 203 -12.83 -11.58 15.64
N VAL A 204 -12.91 -10.27 15.37
CA VAL A 204 -11.96 -9.29 15.89
C VAL A 204 -12.25 -8.98 17.35
N GLN A 205 -11.28 -9.24 18.22
CA GLN A 205 -11.47 -9.10 19.66
C GLN A 205 -11.81 -7.65 20.06
N GLY A 206 -12.87 -7.46 20.82
CA GLY A 206 -13.26 -6.18 21.41
C GLY A 206 -14.02 -5.23 20.49
N VAL A 207 -14.37 -5.67 19.27
CA VAL A 207 -15.12 -4.85 18.30
C VAL A 207 -16.24 -5.69 17.67
N ASP A 208 -17.47 -5.17 17.65
CA ASP A 208 -18.63 -5.82 17.01
C ASP A 208 -18.97 -5.11 15.67
N PHE A 209 -18.45 -5.66 14.59
CA PHE A 209 -18.67 -5.13 13.23
C PHE A 209 -20.04 -5.50 12.61
N SER A 210 -20.82 -6.39 13.24
CA SER A 210 -22.02 -6.98 12.64
C SER A 210 -23.09 -5.99 12.20
N THR A 211 -23.08 -4.79 12.78
CA THR A 211 -24.08 -3.73 12.52
C THR A 211 -23.75 -2.85 11.32
N LEU A 212 -22.50 -2.85 10.85
CA LEU A 212 -22.06 -2.02 9.72
C LEU A 212 -22.71 -2.43 8.40
N SER A 213 -23.06 -1.46 7.57
CA SER A 213 -23.61 -1.67 6.22
C SER A 213 -22.69 -2.48 5.33
N SER A 214 -21.38 -2.23 5.38
CA SER A 214 -20.36 -2.99 4.63
C SER A 214 -20.33 -4.48 5.01
N VAL A 215 -20.45 -4.80 6.30
CA VAL A 215 -20.46 -6.19 6.79
C VAL A 215 -21.76 -6.89 6.41
N LYS A 216 -22.90 -6.24 6.60
CA LYS A 216 -24.21 -6.78 6.21
C LYS A 216 -24.33 -7.08 4.72
N SER A 217 -23.69 -6.28 3.87
CA SER A 217 -23.66 -6.48 2.42
C SER A 217 -22.50 -7.35 1.94
N GLY A 218 -21.61 -7.82 2.83
CA GLY A 218 -20.43 -8.60 2.47
C GLY A 218 -19.34 -7.81 1.74
N ARG A 219 -19.39 -6.47 1.77
CA ARG A 219 -18.45 -5.61 1.05
C ARG A 219 -17.26 -5.22 1.94
N VAL A 220 -16.51 -6.22 2.33
CA VAL A 220 -15.26 -6.09 3.08
C VAL A 220 -14.17 -6.83 2.31
N TYR A 221 -13.10 -6.14 2.00
CA TYR A 221 -12.03 -6.67 1.18
C TYR A 221 -10.68 -6.47 1.87
N SER A 222 -9.79 -7.46 1.78
CA SER A 222 -8.40 -7.35 2.22
C SER A 222 -7.45 -7.73 1.12
N THR A 223 -6.27 -7.13 1.12
CA THR A 223 -5.17 -7.51 0.24
C THR A 223 -4.22 -8.45 0.95
N GLY A 224 -3.57 -9.32 0.18
CA GLY A 224 -2.28 -9.88 0.58
C GLY A 224 -1.20 -8.79 0.51
N LEU A 225 0.01 -9.18 0.85
CA LEU A 225 1.18 -8.35 0.59
C LEU A 225 1.75 -8.78 -0.76
N GLY A 226 1.65 -7.91 -1.76
CA GLY A 226 2.39 -8.04 -3.00
C GLY A 226 3.87 -7.70 -2.75
N MET A 227 4.41 -6.72 -3.46
CA MET A 227 5.77 -6.23 -3.20
C MET A 227 5.89 -5.53 -1.84
N TRP A 228 4.83 -4.89 -1.37
CA TRP A 228 4.73 -4.22 -0.07
C TRP A 228 3.27 -3.97 0.32
N ASN A 229 3.03 -3.11 1.32
CA ASN A 229 1.69 -2.63 1.66
C ASN A 229 1.05 -1.92 0.45
N TRP A 230 -0.02 -2.47 -0.04
CA TRP A 230 -0.65 -2.06 -1.29
C TRP A 230 -1.22 -0.65 -1.29
N PHE A 231 -1.64 -0.12 -0.15
CA PHE A 231 -2.24 1.22 -0.11
C PHE A 231 -1.21 2.36 -0.14
N THR A 232 0.04 2.08 0.22
CA THR A 232 1.14 3.06 0.17
C THR A 232 1.81 3.08 -1.21
N PRO A 233 2.60 4.12 -1.55
CA PRO A 233 3.44 4.08 -2.73
C PRO A 233 4.31 2.81 -2.75
N ASN A 234 4.17 2.05 -3.81
CA ASN A 234 4.90 0.79 -4.00
C ASN A 234 4.83 0.36 -5.47
N PRO A 235 5.68 -0.58 -5.90
CA PRO A 235 5.72 -1.05 -7.28
C PRO A 235 4.42 -1.66 -7.83
N ASP A 236 3.51 -2.12 -6.97
CA ASP A 236 2.23 -2.70 -7.38
C ASP A 236 1.10 -1.67 -7.52
N ALA A 237 1.36 -0.37 -7.27
CA ALA A 237 0.33 0.67 -7.30
C ALA A 237 -0.58 0.65 -8.55
N PRO A 238 -0.11 0.32 -9.77
CA PRO A 238 -0.98 0.17 -10.93
C PRO A 238 -2.02 -0.95 -10.81
N ILE A 239 -1.67 -2.07 -10.18
CA ILE A 239 -2.62 -3.16 -9.91
C ILE A 239 -3.59 -2.73 -8.81
N VAL A 240 -3.08 -2.04 -7.78
CA VAL A 240 -3.89 -1.56 -6.65
C VAL A 240 -4.99 -0.63 -7.12
N ALA A 241 -4.74 0.25 -8.08
CA ALA A 241 -5.76 1.11 -8.67
C ALA A 241 -6.93 0.30 -9.26
N ASN A 242 -6.62 -0.77 -10.01
CA ASN A 242 -7.62 -1.66 -10.59
C ASN A 242 -8.33 -2.50 -9.53
N TRP A 243 -7.61 -2.98 -8.52
CA TRP A 243 -8.17 -3.74 -7.41
C TRP A 243 -9.15 -2.89 -6.57
N ILE A 244 -8.78 -1.65 -6.22
CA ILE A 244 -9.69 -0.72 -5.53
C ILE A 244 -10.92 -0.48 -6.40
N GLY A 245 -10.73 -0.13 -7.67
CA GLY A 245 -11.82 0.12 -8.60
C GLY A 245 -12.80 -1.06 -8.70
N ALA A 246 -12.30 -2.28 -8.87
CA ALA A 246 -13.11 -3.49 -8.96
C ALA A 246 -13.83 -3.82 -7.63
N SER A 247 -13.20 -3.56 -6.48
CA SER A 247 -13.82 -3.75 -5.17
C SER A 247 -14.96 -2.76 -4.91
N LEU A 248 -14.81 -1.51 -5.39
CA LEU A 248 -15.79 -0.45 -5.17
C LEU A 248 -16.91 -0.45 -6.23
N TYR A 249 -16.57 -0.71 -7.48
CA TYR A 249 -17.44 -0.57 -8.66
C TYR A 249 -17.38 -1.83 -9.56
N PRO A 250 -17.82 -3.00 -9.06
CA PRO A 250 -17.67 -4.26 -9.79
C PRO A 250 -18.32 -4.27 -11.18
N GLU A 251 -19.37 -3.48 -11.40
CA GLU A 251 -20.02 -3.37 -12.71
C GLU A 251 -19.10 -2.72 -13.76
N GLN A 252 -18.33 -1.69 -13.37
CA GLN A 252 -17.39 -0.97 -14.23
C GLN A 252 -16.14 -1.80 -14.55
N PHE A 253 -15.88 -2.87 -13.77
CA PHE A 253 -14.73 -3.75 -13.89
C PHE A 253 -15.15 -5.21 -14.20
N SER A 254 -16.37 -5.43 -14.67
CA SER A 254 -16.91 -6.79 -14.91
C SER A 254 -16.15 -7.60 -15.97
N ASP A 255 -15.41 -6.93 -16.84
CA ASP A 255 -14.53 -7.50 -17.87
C ASP A 255 -13.08 -7.66 -17.42
N VAL A 256 -12.71 -7.26 -16.18
CA VAL A 256 -11.35 -7.31 -15.67
C VAL A 256 -11.11 -8.58 -14.86
N ASP A 257 -10.22 -9.44 -15.34
CA ASP A 257 -9.70 -10.57 -14.57
C ASP A 257 -8.46 -10.10 -13.80
N LEU A 258 -8.64 -9.77 -12.52
CA LEU A 258 -7.56 -9.31 -11.64
C LEU A 258 -6.44 -10.35 -11.46
N VAL A 259 -6.76 -11.65 -11.51
CA VAL A 259 -5.72 -12.71 -11.39
C VAL A 259 -4.81 -12.67 -12.60
N SER A 260 -5.39 -12.70 -13.81
CA SER A 260 -4.62 -12.62 -15.06
C SER A 260 -3.86 -11.30 -15.15
N MET A 261 -4.49 -10.17 -14.81
CA MET A 261 -3.84 -8.86 -14.80
C MET A 261 -2.62 -8.83 -13.86
N THR A 262 -2.75 -9.36 -12.64
CA THR A 262 -1.65 -9.41 -11.67
C THR A 262 -0.49 -10.26 -12.19
N LYS A 263 -0.77 -11.44 -12.75
CA LYS A 263 0.25 -12.31 -13.35
C LYS A 263 0.98 -11.64 -14.50
N ASP A 264 0.24 -11.02 -15.43
CA ASP A 264 0.82 -10.31 -16.57
C ASP A 264 1.67 -9.13 -16.13
N TYR A 265 1.21 -8.38 -15.14
CA TYR A 265 1.97 -7.27 -14.57
C TYR A 265 3.28 -7.74 -13.95
N TYR A 266 3.26 -8.76 -13.11
CA TYR A 266 4.47 -9.31 -12.47
C TYR A 266 5.46 -9.85 -13.49
N GLN A 267 4.98 -10.50 -14.55
CA GLN A 267 5.82 -10.97 -15.64
C GLN A 267 6.49 -9.80 -16.38
N LYS A 268 5.75 -8.73 -16.68
CA LYS A 268 6.27 -7.57 -17.43
C LYS A 268 7.14 -6.66 -16.56
N MET A 269 6.70 -6.40 -15.33
CA MET A 269 7.37 -5.45 -14.43
C MET A 269 8.63 -6.05 -13.83
N TYR A 270 8.55 -7.31 -13.35
CA TYR A 270 9.59 -7.93 -12.53
C TYR A 270 10.27 -9.13 -13.21
N ASN A 271 9.83 -9.53 -14.40
CA ASN A 271 10.24 -10.78 -15.06
C ASN A 271 10.01 -12.02 -14.14
N PHE A 272 8.95 -12.00 -13.34
CA PHE A 272 8.62 -13.05 -12.40
C PHE A 272 7.26 -13.67 -12.73
N THR A 273 7.21 -15.00 -12.87
CA THR A 273 6.00 -15.74 -13.22
C THR A 273 5.26 -16.16 -11.96
N LEU A 274 4.14 -15.49 -11.66
CA LEU A 274 3.26 -15.89 -10.58
C LEU A 274 2.44 -17.14 -10.96
N THR A 275 2.27 -18.04 -10.00
CA THR A 275 1.20 -19.04 -10.07
C THR A 275 -0.17 -18.38 -9.86
N ASP A 276 -1.26 -19.06 -10.24
CA ASP A 276 -2.62 -18.59 -9.96
C ASP A 276 -2.88 -18.46 -8.45
N GLU A 277 -2.33 -19.35 -7.66
CA GLU A 277 -2.44 -19.32 -6.20
C GLU A 277 -1.76 -18.09 -5.60
N GLN A 278 -0.51 -17.79 -6.02
CA GLN A 278 0.20 -16.59 -5.58
C GLN A 278 -0.57 -15.32 -5.97
N ALA A 279 -1.03 -15.21 -7.22
CA ALA A 279 -1.81 -14.07 -7.67
C ALA A 279 -3.12 -13.91 -6.88
N ARG A 280 -3.86 -15.00 -6.63
CA ARG A 280 -5.07 -14.98 -5.80
C ARG A 280 -4.76 -14.54 -4.36
N THR A 281 -3.68 -15.04 -3.76
CA THR A 281 -3.27 -14.65 -2.41
C THR A 281 -2.92 -13.16 -2.31
N ILE A 282 -2.31 -12.59 -3.36
CA ILE A 282 -2.00 -11.16 -3.41
C ILE A 282 -3.29 -10.32 -3.43
N ILE A 283 -4.26 -10.68 -4.28
CA ILE A 283 -5.49 -9.88 -4.46
C ILE A 283 -6.59 -10.19 -3.45
N ASN A 284 -6.58 -11.38 -2.85
CA ASN A 284 -7.55 -11.81 -1.84
C ASN A 284 -6.97 -12.93 -0.97
N PRO A 285 -6.27 -12.62 0.12
CA PRO A 285 -5.63 -13.60 0.99
C PRO A 285 -6.63 -14.52 1.70
N ASP A 286 -7.89 -14.10 1.82
CA ASP A 286 -8.93 -14.90 2.48
C ASP A 286 -9.52 -15.99 1.57
N ALA A 287 -9.28 -15.93 0.26
CA ALA A 287 -9.75 -16.95 -0.69
C ALA A 287 -8.94 -18.26 -0.63
N SER A 288 -7.82 -18.28 0.09
CA SER A 288 -6.90 -19.41 0.22
C SER A 288 -7.04 -20.17 1.54
N SER A 289 -8.03 -19.83 2.38
CA SER A 289 -8.26 -20.43 3.70
C SER A 289 -9.44 -21.39 3.72
#